data_4dbbbd421af5a0fd534e85c90465d928
#
_entry.id   4dbbbd421af5a0fd534e85c90465d928
#
_cell.length_a   1.000
_cell.length_b   1.000
_cell.length_c   1.000
_cell.angle_alpha   90.00
_cell.angle_beta   90.00
_cell.angle_gamma   90.00
#
_symmetry.space_group_name_H-M   'P 1'
#
loop_
_entity.id
_entity.type
_entity.pdbx_description
1 polymer ?
#
loop_
_entity_poly.entity_id
_entity_poly.type
_entity_poly.pdbx_seq_one_letter_code
_entity_poly.pdbx_strand_id
1 'polypeptide(L)'
;FYVVHVGGDFMFARLLVPVTPFLLLLLEQGALLLFGAARPVGYAVALAALVGSFLTPSPVTDEVWSRGVADEWKYYSRERVAQSDRTAAVLRRYFEGLPVRVAFYGDEARVVYGARFPVAIESHAGLTDHFVARQALAERGRIGHEKPAPLDYLIATRKAHFTFSGEPQQRLAAWIPPVFVTFEDGVHGQVLHWDPLLMRELAHRGAKVPDFPGMLDAYLRQIDALPLESVQSEYAKVQRFYFAHVDDPVREAAFRRRIEGDR
;
A
#
# COMPACT_ATOMS: atom_id res chain seq x y z
N PHE A 1 -4.44 29.70 6.18
CA PHE A 1 -5.49 29.14 7.05
C PHE A 1 -5.69 27.65 6.83
N TYR A 2 -5.96 27.18 5.57
CA TYR A 2 -6.21 25.77 5.27
C TYR A 2 -5.06 24.86 5.73
N VAL A 3 -3.82 25.17 5.37
CA VAL A 3 -2.63 24.36 5.75
C VAL A 3 -2.50 24.21 7.25
N VAL A 4 -2.76 25.29 8.00
CA VAL A 4 -2.73 25.27 9.48
C VAL A 4 -3.90 24.46 10.03
N HIS A 5 -5.08 24.60 9.43
CA HIS A 5 -6.30 23.90 9.88
C HIS A 5 -6.19 22.38 9.72
N VAL A 6 -5.59 21.91 8.62
CA VAL A 6 -5.37 20.46 8.39
C VAL A 6 -4.15 19.90 9.12
N GLY A 7 -3.40 20.72 9.87
CA GLY A 7 -2.24 20.27 10.65
C GLY A 7 -0.95 20.20 9.86
N GLY A 8 -0.88 20.85 8.68
CA GLY A 8 0.31 20.85 7.82
C GLY A 8 0.29 19.78 6.76
N ASP A 9 1.48 19.39 6.30
CA ASP A 9 1.70 18.36 5.30
C ASP A 9 2.94 17.54 5.68
N PHE A 10 2.90 16.25 5.48
CA PHE A 10 4.06 15.39 5.67
C PHE A 10 5.04 15.44 4.49
N MET A 11 4.62 15.93 3.33
CA MET A 11 5.49 16.20 2.18
C MET A 11 5.90 17.66 2.21
N PHE A 12 7.21 17.92 2.15
CA PHE A 12 7.75 19.27 2.22
C PHE A 12 7.11 20.19 1.18
N ALA A 13 6.49 21.26 1.67
CA ALA A 13 5.91 22.37 0.89
C ALA A 13 4.87 22.00 -0.19
N ARG A 14 4.42 20.76 -0.29
CA ARG A 14 3.45 20.31 -1.33
C ARG A 14 2.20 21.20 -1.40
N LEU A 15 1.62 21.55 -0.24
CA LEU A 15 0.43 22.40 -0.18
C LEU A 15 0.69 23.86 -0.59
N LEU A 16 1.94 24.27 -0.70
CA LEU A 16 2.33 25.60 -1.15
C LEU A 16 2.52 25.67 -2.68
N VAL A 17 2.71 24.53 -3.35
CA VAL A 17 2.94 24.48 -4.81
C VAL A 17 1.85 25.22 -5.61
N PRO A 18 0.53 25.06 -5.34
CA PRO A 18 -0.50 25.77 -6.08
C PRO A 18 -0.49 27.29 -5.92
N VAL A 19 0.06 27.79 -4.80
CA VAL A 19 0.12 29.24 -4.53
C VAL A 19 1.43 29.88 -4.95
N THR A 20 2.47 29.07 -5.27
CA THR A 20 3.79 29.56 -5.68
C THR A 20 3.75 30.54 -6.86
N PRO A 21 2.98 30.30 -7.95
CA PRO A 21 2.89 31.28 -9.05
C PRO A 21 2.37 32.64 -8.59
N PHE A 22 1.39 32.67 -7.70
CA PHE A 22 0.84 33.89 -7.14
C PHE A 22 1.84 34.62 -6.25
N LEU A 23 2.63 33.89 -5.44
CA LEU A 23 3.70 34.46 -4.63
C LEU A 23 4.78 35.11 -5.52
N LEU A 24 5.14 34.45 -6.64
CA LEU A 24 6.10 35.02 -7.59
C LEU A 24 5.57 36.29 -8.24
N LEU A 25 4.30 36.34 -8.66
CA LEU A 25 3.66 37.56 -9.18
C LEU A 25 3.60 38.66 -8.15
N LEU A 26 3.28 38.36 -6.89
CA LEU A 26 3.29 39.35 -5.81
C LEU A 26 4.70 39.90 -5.54
N LEU A 27 5.71 39.03 -5.59
CA LEU A 27 7.12 39.44 -5.45
C LEU A 27 7.53 40.36 -6.60
N GLU A 28 7.17 40.03 -7.85
CA GLU A 28 7.42 40.85 -9.00
C GLU A 28 6.76 42.24 -8.87
N GLN A 29 5.46 42.29 -8.57
CA GLN A 29 4.72 43.52 -8.41
C GLN A 29 5.27 44.36 -7.22
N GLY A 30 5.60 43.68 -6.12
CA GLY A 30 6.23 44.34 -4.96
C GLY A 30 7.59 44.97 -5.32
N ALA A 31 8.41 44.25 -6.08
CA ALA A 31 9.70 44.74 -6.55
C ALA A 31 9.51 45.95 -7.50
N LEU A 32 8.56 45.91 -8.42
CA LEU A 32 8.25 47.03 -9.33
C LEU A 32 7.76 48.27 -8.56
N LEU A 33 6.94 48.09 -7.54
CA LEU A 33 6.46 49.20 -6.70
C LEU A 33 7.57 49.81 -5.86
N LEU A 34 8.42 49.00 -5.23
CA LEU A 34 9.51 49.46 -4.37
C LEU A 34 10.62 50.15 -5.15
N PHE A 35 10.95 49.63 -6.32
CA PHE A 35 12.07 50.12 -7.10
C PHE A 35 11.67 51.06 -8.24
N GLY A 36 10.40 51.33 -8.49
CA GLY A 36 9.83 52.35 -9.36
C GLY A 36 10.72 52.79 -10.53
N ALA A 37 11.36 53.94 -10.38
CA ALA A 37 12.29 54.50 -11.38
C ALA A 37 13.60 53.68 -11.53
N ALA A 38 13.97 52.87 -10.53
CA ALA A 38 15.15 52.01 -10.53
C ALA A 38 14.82 50.53 -10.91
N ARG A 39 13.95 50.33 -11.89
CA ARG A 39 13.52 49.01 -12.35
C ARG A 39 14.65 47.99 -12.57
N PRO A 40 15.80 48.36 -13.16
CA PRO A 40 16.91 47.41 -13.31
C PRO A 40 17.42 46.86 -11.97
N VAL A 41 17.42 47.66 -10.92
CA VAL A 41 17.81 47.24 -9.56
C VAL A 41 16.76 46.28 -9.00
N GLY A 42 15.47 46.54 -9.18
CA GLY A 42 14.38 45.67 -8.76
C GLY A 42 14.47 44.28 -9.42
N TYR A 43 14.72 44.23 -10.72
CA TYR A 43 14.91 42.94 -11.43
C TYR A 43 16.19 42.23 -10.97
N ALA A 44 17.28 42.95 -10.73
CA ALA A 44 18.52 42.34 -10.21
C ALA A 44 18.31 41.72 -8.82
N VAL A 45 17.58 42.39 -7.94
CA VAL A 45 17.23 41.87 -6.61
C VAL A 45 16.31 40.66 -6.72
N ALA A 46 15.29 40.71 -7.56
CA ALA A 46 14.39 39.56 -7.76
C ALA A 46 15.15 38.36 -8.32
N LEU A 47 16.03 38.58 -9.31
CA LEU A 47 16.87 37.52 -9.86
C LEU A 47 17.84 36.96 -8.82
N ALA A 48 18.48 37.80 -8.03
CA ALA A 48 19.38 37.37 -6.95
C ALA A 48 18.63 36.55 -5.88
N ALA A 49 17.43 36.98 -5.50
CA ALA A 49 16.58 36.22 -4.58
C ALA A 49 16.17 34.83 -5.16
N LEU A 50 15.82 34.80 -6.44
CA LEU A 50 15.49 33.54 -7.16
C LEU A 50 16.72 32.62 -7.20
N VAL A 51 17.87 33.10 -7.64
CA VAL A 51 19.12 32.32 -7.67
C VAL A 51 19.52 31.89 -6.26
N GLY A 52 19.41 32.78 -5.27
CA GLY A 52 19.65 32.46 -3.86
C GLY A 52 18.76 31.34 -3.35
N SER A 53 17.49 31.31 -3.76
CA SER A 53 16.57 30.24 -3.36
C SER A 53 16.98 28.86 -3.91
N PHE A 54 17.58 28.80 -5.09
CA PHE A 54 18.13 27.55 -5.64
C PHE A 54 19.45 27.13 -4.99
N LEU A 55 20.23 28.10 -4.50
CA LEU A 55 21.49 27.83 -3.83
C LEU A 55 21.33 27.59 -2.33
N THR A 56 20.18 27.92 -1.76
CA THR A 56 19.88 27.64 -0.35
C THR A 56 19.66 26.12 -0.19
N PRO A 57 20.43 25.46 0.68
CA PRO A 57 20.22 24.05 0.97
C PRO A 57 18.78 23.82 1.42
N SER A 58 18.19 22.71 0.99
CA SER A 58 16.87 22.31 1.52
C SER A 58 16.95 22.29 3.05
N PRO A 59 15.99 22.90 3.75
CA PRO A 59 15.92 22.82 5.20
C PRO A 59 15.62 21.39 5.70
N VAL A 60 15.28 20.48 4.79
CA VAL A 60 15.17 19.07 5.08
C VAL A 60 16.58 18.48 5.06
N THR A 61 17.05 18.03 6.23
CA THR A 61 18.38 17.47 6.45
C THR A 61 18.59 16.19 5.63
N ASP A 62 19.78 15.57 5.72
CA ASP A 62 20.13 14.33 4.98
C ASP A 62 19.23 13.13 5.30
N GLU A 63 18.42 13.20 6.32
CA GLU A 63 17.41 12.22 6.66
C GLU A 63 16.19 12.36 5.74
N VAL A 64 15.70 11.23 5.23
CA VAL A 64 14.44 11.15 4.44
C VAL A 64 13.25 11.71 5.23
N TRP A 65 13.32 11.59 6.55
CA TRP A 65 12.31 12.06 7.49
C TRP A 65 12.94 13.00 8.51
N SER A 66 12.51 14.25 8.53
CA SER A 66 12.90 15.21 9.56
C SER A 66 11.65 15.78 10.22
N ARG A 67 11.50 15.57 11.54
CA ARG A 67 10.39 16.10 12.34
C ARG A 67 8.99 15.85 11.76
N GLY A 68 8.77 14.65 11.19
CA GLY A 68 7.50 14.27 10.57
C GLY A 68 7.29 14.79 9.14
N VAL A 69 8.28 15.46 8.55
CA VAL A 69 8.26 15.93 7.17
C VAL A 69 9.17 15.04 6.31
N ALA A 70 8.65 14.55 5.19
CA ALA A 70 9.39 13.73 4.23
C ALA A 70 9.96 14.58 3.10
N ASP A 71 11.22 14.32 2.76
CA ASP A 71 11.78 14.70 1.47
C ASP A 71 11.49 13.61 0.45
N GLU A 72 10.38 13.73 -0.24
CA GLU A 72 9.92 12.73 -1.24
C GLU A 72 10.93 12.55 -2.38
N TRP A 73 11.71 13.57 -2.71
CA TRP A 73 12.75 13.46 -3.72
C TRP A 73 13.85 12.46 -3.32
N LYS A 74 14.27 12.48 -2.06
CA LYS A 74 15.25 11.54 -1.52
C LYS A 74 14.66 10.15 -1.35
N TYR A 75 13.38 10.08 -0.94
CA TYR A 75 12.66 8.83 -0.78
C TYR A 75 12.52 8.06 -2.11
N TYR A 76 12.17 8.76 -3.20
CA TYR A 76 12.05 8.18 -4.53
C TYR A 76 13.35 8.29 -5.33
N SER A 77 14.42 7.67 -4.83
CA SER A 77 15.66 7.59 -5.59
C SER A 77 15.46 6.94 -6.96
N ARG A 78 16.35 7.21 -7.91
CA ARG A 78 16.27 6.60 -9.25
C ARG A 78 16.29 5.07 -9.18
N GLU A 79 17.06 4.51 -8.26
CA GLU A 79 17.16 3.07 -8.02
C GLU A 79 15.84 2.49 -7.52
N ARG A 80 15.19 3.17 -6.57
CA ARG A 80 13.87 2.76 -6.04
C ARG A 80 12.80 2.83 -7.12
N VAL A 81 12.79 3.90 -7.91
CA VAL A 81 11.88 4.05 -9.06
C VAL A 81 12.10 2.93 -10.08
N ALA A 82 13.35 2.67 -10.47
CA ALA A 82 13.69 1.59 -11.40
C ALA A 82 13.33 0.20 -10.84
N GLN A 83 13.49 -0.01 -9.54
CA GLN A 83 13.06 -1.26 -8.88
C GLN A 83 11.54 -1.44 -8.95
N SER A 84 10.77 -0.39 -8.66
CA SER A 84 9.30 -0.42 -8.78
C SER A 84 8.86 -0.74 -10.21
N ASP A 85 9.53 -0.17 -11.23
CA ASP A 85 9.22 -0.44 -12.64
C ASP A 85 9.56 -1.89 -13.02
N ARG A 86 10.68 -2.46 -12.53
CA ARG A 86 11.01 -3.89 -12.74
C ARG A 86 9.96 -4.79 -12.09
N THR A 87 9.61 -4.54 -10.83
CA THR A 87 8.56 -5.28 -10.12
C THR A 87 7.23 -5.22 -10.88
N ALA A 88 6.84 -4.04 -11.33
CA ALA A 88 5.62 -3.86 -12.13
C ALA A 88 5.65 -4.65 -13.44
N ALA A 89 6.79 -4.67 -14.13
CA ALA A 89 6.97 -5.42 -15.38
C ALA A 89 6.87 -6.94 -15.15
N VAL A 90 7.46 -7.46 -14.07
CA VAL A 90 7.32 -8.86 -13.66
C VAL A 90 5.85 -9.18 -13.41
N LEU A 91 5.19 -8.45 -12.51
CA LEU A 91 3.79 -8.69 -12.15
C LEU A 91 2.86 -8.61 -13.36
N ARG A 92 3.08 -7.64 -14.25
CA ARG A 92 2.29 -7.52 -15.48
C ARG A 92 2.32 -8.79 -16.32
N ARG A 93 3.49 -9.42 -16.51
CA ARG A 93 3.60 -10.68 -17.29
C ARG A 93 2.76 -11.81 -16.70
N TYR A 94 2.74 -11.91 -15.37
CA TYR A 94 1.98 -12.96 -14.69
C TYR A 94 0.49 -12.70 -14.61
N PHE A 95 0.06 -11.43 -14.56
CA PHE A 95 -1.34 -11.09 -14.31
C PHE A 95 -2.09 -10.54 -15.53
N GLU A 96 -1.42 -10.34 -16.67
CA GLU A 96 -2.07 -9.79 -17.88
C GLU A 96 -3.28 -10.63 -18.29
N GLY A 97 -4.44 -9.98 -18.44
CA GLY A 97 -5.70 -10.61 -18.82
C GLY A 97 -6.40 -11.38 -17.70
N LEU A 98 -5.84 -11.47 -16.49
CA LEU A 98 -6.49 -12.13 -15.36
C LEU A 98 -7.38 -11.16 -14.57
N PRO A 99 -8.55 -11.60 -14.07
CA PRO A 99 -9.49 -10.76 -13.30
C PRO A 99 -9.03 -10.58 -11.85
N VAL A 100 -7.74 -10.25 -11.66
CA VAL A 100 -7.14 -10.11 -10.34
C VAL A 100 -7.53 -8.79 -9.67
N ARG A 101 -7.65 -8.84 -8.35
CA ARG A 101 -7.89 -7.69 -7.48
C ARG A 101 -6.75 -7.61 -6.47
N VAL A 102 -6.14 -6.44 -6.36
CA VAL A 102 -4.94 -6.25 -5.54
C VAL A 102 -5.18 -5.14 -4.52
N ALA A 103 -4.87 -5.42 -3.27
CA ALA A 103 -4.74 -4.39 -2.26
C ALA A 103 -3.31 -3.85 -2.25
N PHE A 104 -3.13 -2.54 -2.13
CA PHE A 104 -1.82 -1.91 -2.11
C PHE A 104 -1.74 -0.80 -1.07
N TYR A 105 -0.53 -0.50 -0.67
CA TYR A 105 -0.22 0.52 0.32
C TYR A 105 0.55 1.68 -0.34
N GLY A 106 0.06 2.90 -0.18
CA GLY A 106 0.76 4.15 -0.43
C GLY A 106 1.63 4.21 -1.70
N ASP A 107 2.92 4.12 -1.51
CA ASP A 107 3.95 4.29 -2.56
C ASP A 107 3.98 3.16 -3.60
N GLU A 108 3.30 2.05 -3.35
CA GLU A 108 3.18 0.96 -4.33
C GLU A 108 2.20 1.25 -5.47
N ALA A 109 1.52 2.39 -5.43
CA ALA A 109 0.67 2.84 -6.52
C ALA A 109 1.40 2.79 -7.89
N ARG A 110 2.71 3.06 -7.92
CA ARG A 110 3.54 2.95 -9.13
C ARG A 110 3.63 1.52 -9.65
N VAL A 111 3.84 0.56 -8.76
CA VAL A 111 3.91 -0.88 -9.09
C VAL A 111 2.57 -1.35 -9.63
N VAL A 112 1.49 -1.04 -8.91
CA VAL A 112 0.13 -1.43 -9.25
C VAL A 112 -0.31 -0.86 -10.59
N TYR A 113 -0.03 0.41 -10.85
CA TYR A 113 -0.32 1.08 -12.11
C TYR A 113 0.50 0.49 -13.27
N GLY A 114 1.81 0.29 -13.08
CA GLY A 114 2.70 -0.28 -14.08
C GLY A 114 2.39 -1.74 -14.42
N ALA A 115 1.95 -2.52 -13.44
CA ALA A 115 1.49 -3.89 -13.60
C ALA A 115 0.13 -4.00 -14.31
N ARG A 116 -0.61 -2.89 -14.45
CA ARG A 116 -1.93 -2.80 -15.08
C ARG A 116 -2.97 -3.74 -14.46
N PHE A 117 -3.00 -3.83 -13.15
CA PHE A 117 -4.03 -4.60 -12.48
C PHE A 117 -5.42 -4.05 -12.80
N PRO A 118 -6.40 -4.89 -13.14
CA PRO A 118 -7.74 -4.43 -13.50
C PRO A 118 -8.48 -3.79 -12.31
N VAL A 119 -8.19 -4.23 -11.10
CA VAL A 119 -8.73 -3.63 -9.87
C VAL A 119 -7.62 -3.50 -8.84
N ALA A 120 -7.38 -2.27 -8.42
CA ALA A 120 -6.44 -1.90 -7.38
C ALA A 120 -7.16 -1.16 -6.26
N ILE A 121 -6.95 -1.59 -5.02
CA ILE A 121 -7.63 -1.10 -3.82
C ILE A 121 -6.56 -0.50 -2.91
N GLU A 122 -6.57 0.80 -2.76
CA GLU A 122 -5.69 1.47 -1.81
C GLU A 122 -6.19 1.18 -0.40
N SER A 123 -5.33 0.55 0.42
CA SER A 123 -5.71 -0.05 1.70
C SER A 123 -5.41 0.82 2.92
N HIS A 124 -4.89 2.03 2.74
CA HIS A 124 -4.33 2.77 3.88
C HIS A 124 -4.82 4.21 4.09
N ALA A 125 -5.24 4.90 3.06
CA ALA A 125 -5.61 6.31 3.16
C ALA A 125 -7.02 6.61 2.64
N GLY A 126 -7.58 5.71 1.84
CA GLY A 126 -8.88 5.89 1.21
C GLY A 126 -8.88 6.86 0.03
N LEU A 127 -7.72 7.13 -0.57
CA LEU A 127 -7.62 8.04 -1.73
C LEU A 127 -8.41 7.55 -2.93
N THR A 128 -8.51 6.24 -3.10
CA THR A 128 -9.19 5.61 -4.24
C THR A 128 -10.38 4.75 -3.82
N ASP A 129 -10.64 4.62 -2.52
CA ASP A 129 -11.73 3.82 -1.98
C ASP A 129 -12.67 4.66 -1.10
N HIS A 130 -13.89 4.79 -1.56
CA HIS A 130 -14.91 5.61 -0.92
C HIS A 130 -15.32 5.14 0.48
N PHE A 131 -15.31 3.82 0.73
CA PHE A 131 -15.64 3.28 2.04
C PHE A 131 -14.52 3.60 3.03
N VAL A 132 -13.27 3.35 2.64
CA VAL A 132 -12.09 3.65 3.48
C VAL A 132 -12.00 5.15 3.77
N ALA A 133 -12.24 6.00 2.76
CA ALA A 133 -12.25 7.46 2.93
C ALA A 133 -13.25 7.97 3.97
N ARG A 134 -14.41 7.31 4.10
CA ARG A 134 -15.49 7.71 5.03
C ARG A 134 -15.43 7.09 6.41
N GLN A 135 -14.47 6.22 6.68
CA GLN A 135 -14.30 5.69 8.02
C GLN A 135 -14.03 6.83 9.01
N ALA A 136 -14.59 6.68 10.20
CA ALA A 136 -14.24 7.57 11.30
C ALA A 136 -12.75 7.44 11.62
N LEU A 137 -12.11 8.55 11.92
CA LEU A 137 -10.73 8.55 12.38
C LEU A 137 -10.72 8.05 13.83
N ALA A 138 -10.15 6.86 14.04
CA ALA A 138 -10.08 6.27 15.37
C ALA A 138 -9.02 6.96 16.24
N GLU A 139 -7.86 7.27 15.63
CA GLU A 139 -6.72 7.89 16.29
C GLU A 139 -5.95 8.75 15.30
N ARG A 140 -5.42 9.88 15.77
CA ARG A 140 -4.54 10.72 14.96
C ARG A 140 -3.17 10.05 14.83
N GLY A 141 -2.71 9.95 13.59
CA GLY A 141 -1.41 9.42 13.23
C GLY A 141 -0.70 10.28 12.21
N ARG A 142 -0.02 9.65 11.26
CA ARG A 142 0.61 10.32 10.14
C ARG A 142 -0.47 10.88 9.21
N ILE A 143 -0.50 12.18 9.03
CA ILE A 143 -1.48 12.88 8.18
C ILE A 143 -1.58 12.23 6.79
N GLY A 144 -2.81 11.90 6.38
CA GLY A 144 -3.08 11.23 5.11
C GLY A 144 -2.80 9.71 5.09
N HIS A 145 -2.44 9.09 6.23
CA HIS A 145 -2.20 7.65 6.36
C HIS A 145 -2.87 7.10 7.62
N GLU A 146 -4.04 7.60 7.96
CA GLU A 146 -4.68 7.39 9.25
C GLU A 146 -5.89 6.45 9.18
N LYS A 147 -6.26 5.99 7.97
CA LYS A 147 -7.48 5.20 7.75
C LYS A 147 -7.17 3.84 7.08
N PRO A 148 -6.58 2.88 7.83
CA PRO A 148 -6.34 1.57 7.26
C PRO A 148 -7.65 0.86 6.95
N ALA A 149 -7.75 0.25 5.78
CA ALA A 149 -8.90 -0.55 5.42
C ALA A 149 -9.04 -1.77 6.35
N PRO A 150 -10.24 -2.08 6.86
CA PRO A 150 -10.46 -3.32 7.60
C PRO A 150 -10.16 -4.54 6.73
N LEU A 151 -9.53 -5.56 7.32
CA LEU A 151 -9.21 -6.79 6.59
C LEU A 151 -10.44 -7.51 6.06
N ASP A 152 -11.54 -7.54 6.83
CA ASP A 152 -12.85 -8.05 6.37
C ASP A 152 -13.32 -7.34 5.10
N TYR A 153 -13.17 -6.04 5.06
CA TYR A 153 -13.55 -5.27 3.89
C TYR A 153 -12.70 -5.64 2.67
N LEU A 154 -11.40 -5.74 2.83
CA LEU A 154 -10.50 -6.11 1.73
C LEU A 154 -10.76 -7.53 1.22
N ILE A 155 -10.94 -8.49 2.12
CA ILE A 155 -11.05 -9.91 1.78
C ILE A 155 -12.49 -10.29 1.41
N ALA A 156 -13.46 -10.03 2.28
CA ALA A 156 -14.84 -10.49 2.10
C ALA A 156 -15.63 -9.58 1.14
N THR A 157 -15.48 -8.25 1.26
CA THR A 157 -16.26 -7.30 0.46
C THR A 157 -15.59 -7.00 -0.88
N ARG A 158 -14.30 -6.61 -0.86
CA ARG A 158 -13.58 -6.24 -2.07
C ARG A 158 -12.98 -7.43 -2.81
N LYS A 159 -12.89 -8.59 -2.16
CA LYS A 159 -12.33 -9.84 -2.70
C LYS A 159 -10.95 -9.64 -3.29
N ALA A 160 -10.09 -8.95 -2.54
CA ALA A 160 -8.70 -8.74 -2.93
C ALA A 160 -7.95 -10.07 -2.87
N HIS A 161 -7.33 -10.50 -3.96
CA HIS A 161 -6.59 -11.75 -4.06
C HIS A 161 -5.19 -11.65 -3.46
N PHE A 162 -4.54 -10.49 -3.67
CA PHE A 162 -3.15 -10.27 -3.29
C PHE A 162 -2.94 -8.92 -2.62
N THR A 163 -1.89 -8.89 -1.79
CA THR A 163 -1.16 -7.66 -1.50
C THR A 163 0.32 -7.86 -1.80
N PHE A 164 0.96 -6.85 -2.35
CA PHE A 164 2.40 -6.83 -2.62
C PHE A 164 3.13 -5.94 -1.62
N SER A 165 2.37 -5.23 -0.81
CA SER A 165 2.87 -4.31 0.18
C SER A 165 3.31 -4.96 1.47
N GLY A 166 4.23 -4.26 2.14
CA GLY A 166 4.59 -4.49 3.51
C GLY A 166 3.51 -4.07 4.52
N GLU A 167 2.23 -4.37 4.27
CA GLU A 167 1.23 -4.38 5.36
C GLU A 167 1.88 -5.14 6.53
N PRO A 168 1.73 -4.68 7.78
CA PRO A 168 2.37 -5.36 8.90
C PRO A 168 2.05 -6.85 8.85
N GLN A 169 3.03 -7.65 8.46
CA GLN A 169 2.87 -9.11 8.30
C GLN A 169 2.25 -9.74 9.53
N GLN A 170 2.53 -9.17 10.72
CA GLN A 170 1.94 -9.57 11.99
C GLN A 170 0.41 -9.40 12.02
N ARG A 171 -0.12 -8.29 11.46
CA ARG A 171 -1.56 -8.04 11.40
C ARG A 171 -2.25 -9.05 10.49
N LEU A 172 -1.68 -9.31 9.32
CA LEU A 172 -2.21 -10.29 8.38
C LEU A 172 -2.09 -11.72 8.91
N ALA A 173 -0.95 -12.10 9.51
CA ALA A 173 -0.72 -13.43 10.08
C ALA A 173 -1.66 -13.78 11.24
N ALA A 174 -2.15 -12.78 11.97
CA ALA A 174 -3.19 -12.98 12.98
C ALA A 174 -4.58 -13.31 12.36
N TRP A 175 -4.77 -12.97 11.08
CA TRP A 175 -6.07 -13.02 10.41
C TRP A 175 -6.23 -14.11 9.38
N ILE A 176 -5.18 -14.35 8.59
CA ILE A 176 -5.11 -15.34 7.52
C ILE A 176 -3.77 -16.09 7.58
N PRO A 177 -3.68 -17.30 6.99
CA PRO A 177 -2.40 -17.99 6.84
C PRO A 177 -1.40 -17.16 6.01
N PRO A 178 -0.09 -17.16 6.37
CA PRO A 178 0.95 -16.44 5.63
C PRO A 178 1.35 -17.20 4.36
N VAL A 179 0.52 -17.14 3.34
CA VAL A 179 0.73 -17.81 2.05
C VAL A 179 1.24 -16.80 1.02
N PHE A 180 2.36 -17.12 0.37
CA PHE A 180 3.01 -16.26 -0.62
C PHE A 180 3.18 -16.98 -1.95
N VAL A 181 2.86 -16.30 -3.04
CA VAL A 181 3.25 -16.71 -4.40
C VAL A 181 4.52 -15.98 -4.77
N THR A 182 5.50 -16.71 -5.29
CA THR A 182 6.77 -16.14 -5.73
C THR A 182 6.85 -16.11 -7.25
N PHE A 183 7.21 -14.96 -7.77
CA PHE A 183 7.41 -14.68 -9.18
C PHE A 183 8.92 -14.59 -9.51
N GLU A 184 9.25 -14.25 -10.74
CA GLU A 184 10.64 -13.98 -11.14
C GLU A 184 11.27 -12.85 -10.32
N ASP A 185 12.59 -12.78 -10.33
CA ASP A 185 13.41 -11.74 -9.68
C ASP A 185 13.14 -11.58 -8.17
N GLY A 186 12.64 -12.65 -7.52
CA GLY A 186 12.34 -12.64 -6.09
C GLY A 186 11.10 -11.80 -5.72
N VAL A 187 10.32 -11.36 -6.69
CA VAL A 187 9.05 -10.69 -6.43
C VAL A 187 8.08 -11.70 -5.82
N HIS A 188 7.44 -11.34 -4.73
CA HIS A 188 6.43 -12.18 -4.08
C HIS A 188 5.23 -11.36 -3.67
N GLY A 189 4.07 -12.01 -3.68
CA GLY A 189 2.80 -11.44 -3.24
C GLY A 189 2.17 -12.29 -2.16
N GLN A 190 1.69 -11.67 -1.09
CA GLN A 190 0.90 -12.36 -0.09
C GLN A 190 -0.51 -12.58 -0.61
N VAL A 191 -0.98 -13.83 -0.54
CA VAL A 191 -2.34 -14.20 -0.90
C VAL A 191 -3.28 -13.78 0.24
N LEU A 192 -4.33 -13.05 -0.08
CA LEU A 192 -5.33 -12.60 0.89
C LEU A 192 -6.51 -13.58 1.00
N HIS A 193 -6.89 -14.21 -0.11
CA HIS A 193 -7.79 -15.36 -0.12
C HIS A 193 -7.43 -16.32 -1.25
N TRP A 194 -7.77 -17.58 -1.08
CA TRP A 194 -7.43 -18.63 -2.05
C TRP A 194 -8.44 -18.71 -3.17
N ASP A 195 -8.00 -18.46 -4.40
CA ASP A 195 -8.76 -18.71 -5.61
C ASP A 195 -8.07 -19.82 -6.41
N PRO A 196 -8.63 -21.05 -6.46
CA PRO A 196 -7.98 -22.20 -7.13
C PRO A 196 -7.72 -21.97 -8.62
N LEU A 197 -8.60 -21.24 -9.31
CA LEU A 197 -8.46 -20.99 -10.74
C LEU A 197 -7.31 -20.02 -11.00
N LEU A 198 -7.26 -18.95 -10.23
CA LEU A 198 -6.18 -17.96 -10.32
C LEU A 198 -4.83 -18.59 -9.95
N MET A 199 -4.77 -19.39 -8.88
CA MET A 199 -3.54 -20.06 -8.46
C MET A 199 -3.02 -21.04 -9.52
N ARG A 200 -3.91 -21.81 -10.14
CA ARG A 200 -3.57 -22.72 -11.25
C ARG A 200 -3.02 -21.96 -12.45
N GLU A 201 -3.66 -20.87 -12.82
CA GLU A 201 -3.23 -20.05 -13.96
C GLU A 201 -1.85 -19.43 -13.71
N LEU A 202 -1.60 -18.90 -12.50
CA LEU A 202 -0.30 -18.37 -12.12
C LEU A 202 0.80 -19.45 -12.16
N ALA A 203 0.49 -20.68 -11.71
CA ALA A 203 1.41 -21.80 -11.80
C ALA A 203 1.71 -22.17 -13.27
N HIS A 204 0.72 -22.16 -14.16
CA HIS A 204 0.91 -22.38 -15.61
C HIS A 204 1.80 -21.30 -16.24
N ARG A 205 1.75 -20.07 -15.73
CA ARG A 205 2.62 -18.97 -16.15
C ARG A 205 4.01 -19.02 -15.52
N GLY A 206 4.31 -20.04 -14.72
CA GLY A 206 5.63 -20.26 -14.12
C GLY A 206 5.82 -19.64 -12.74
N ALA A 207 4.78 -19.09 -12.11
CA ALA A 207 4.87 -18.65 -10.72
C ALA A 207 5.01 -19.85 -9.78
N LYS A 208 5.79 -19.68 -8.69
CA LYS A 208 5.89 -20.68 -7.63
C LYS A 208 4.71 -20.49 -6.67
N VAL A 209 3.66 -21.25 -6.92
CA VAL A 209 2.44 -21.27 -6.11
C VAL A 209 2.57 -22.39 -5.08
N PRO A 210 2.43 -22.12 -3.77
CA PRO A 210 2.46 -23.16 -2.75
C PRO A 210 1.23 -24.07 -2.86
N ASP A 211 1.40 -25.33 -2.52
CA ASP A 211 0.28 -26.29 -2.42
C ASP A 211 -0.46 -26.11 -1.09
N PHE A 212 -1.29 -25.08 -1.00
CA PHE A 212 -2.05 -24.79 0.22
C PHE A 212 -3.00 -25.94 0.61
N PRO A 213 -3.75 -26.58 -0.31
CA PRO A 213 -4.54 -27.77 0.02
C PRO A 213 -3.70 -28.90 0.63
N GLY A 214 -2.52 -29.18 0.09
CA GLY A 214 -1.60 -30.18 0.65
C GLY A 214 -1.04 -29.79 2.01
N MET A 215 -0.76 -28.50 2.25
CA MET A 215 -0.40 -27.98 3.58
C MET A 215 -1.55 -28.17 4.57
N LEU A 216 -2.78 -27.93 4.14
CA LEU A 216 -3.97 -28.12 4.95
C LEU A 216 -4.17 -29.60 5.31
N ASP A 217 -3.98 -30.52 4.35
CA ASP A 217 -4.01 -31.96 4.61
C ASP A 217 -2.94 -32.38 5.64
N ALA A 218 -1.75 -31.81 5.54
CA ALA A 218 -0.69 -32.08 6.52
C ALA A 218 -1.06 -31.60 7.93
N TYR A 219 -1.69 -30.44 8.05
CA TYR A 219 -2.22 -29.95 9.32
C TYR A 219 -3.31 -30.84 9.89
N LEU A 220 -4.27 -31.24 9.06
CA LEU A 220 -5.41 -32.08 9.45
C LEU A 220 -4.98 -33.48 9.93
N ARG A 221 -3.89 -34.04 9.38
CA ARG A 221 -3.36 -35.34 9.89
C ARG A 221 -2.93 -35.33 11.34
N GLN A 222 -2.62 -34.18 11.89
CA GLN A 222 -2.16 -34.02 13.29
C GLN A 222 -3.15 -33.25 14.16
N ILE A 223 -4.34 -32.92 13.65
CA ILE A 223 -5.28 -32.01 14.31
C ILE A 223 -5.71 -32.49 15.71
N ASP A 224 -5.83 -33.81 15.91
CA ASP A 224 -6.25 -34.39 17.19
C ASP A 224 -5.17 -34.25 18.28
N ALA A 225 -3.90 -34.10 17.90
CA ALA A 225 -2.80 -33.88 18.82
C ALA A 225 -2.58 -32.41 19.20
N LEU A 226 -3.26 -31.47 18.53
CA LEU A 226 -3.10 -30.04 18.73
C LEU A 226 -4.01 -29.51 19.85
N PRO A 227 -3.56 -28.49 20.62
CA PRO A 227 -4.42 -27.81 21.57
C PRO A 227 -5.68 -27.24 20.92
N LEU A 228 -6.83 -27.38 21.55
CA LEU A 228 -8.13 -26.96 20.99
C LEU A 228 -8.15 -25.47 20.61
N GLU A 229 -7.59 -24.62 21.46
CA GLU A 229 -7.51 -23.17 21.20
C GLU A 229 -6.72 -22.87 19.92
N SER A 230 -5.60 -23.58 19.69
CA SER A 230 -4.80 -23.46 18.47
C SER A 230 -5.58 -23.87 17.23
N VAL A 231 -6.36 -24.98 17.33
CA VAL A 231 -7.21 -25.46 16.24
C VAL A 231 -8.33 -24.45 15.92
N GLN A 232 -8.96 -23.88 16.95
CA GLN A 232 -10.01 -22.86 16.77
C GLN A 232 -9.45 -21.59 16.11
N SER A 233 -8.27 -21.14 16.56
CA SER A 233 -7.59 -19.98 15.96
C SER A 233 -7.24 -20.23 14.50
N GLU A 234 -6.68 -21.39 14.17
CA GLU A 234 -6.31 -21.74 12.80
C GLU A 234 -7.54 -21.94 11.91
N TYR A 235 -8.59 -22.59 12.42
CA TYR A 235 -9.86 -22.71 11.68
C TYR A 235 -10.43 -21.34 11.31
N ALA A 236 -10.41 -20.37 12.23
CA ALA A 236 -10.89 -19.02 11.95
C ALA A 236 -10.11 -18.33 10.82
N LYS A 237 -8.79 -18.56 10.73
CA LYS A 237 -7.95 -18.05 9.63
C LYS A 237 -8.24 -18.75 8.31
N VAL A 238 -8.26 -20.09 8.33
CA VAL A 238 -8.51 -20.93 7.15
C VAL A 238 -9.92 -20.70 6.61
N GLN A 239 -10.89 -20.50 7.49
CA GLN A 239 -12.27 -20.22 7.12
C GLN A 239 -12.36 -18.93 6.26
N ARG A 240 -11.71 -17.86 6.68
CA ARG A 240 -11.68 -16.58 5.91
C ARG A 240 -10.87 -16.70 4.63
N PHE A 241 -9.75 -17.40 4.69
CA PHE A 241 -8.79 -17.49 3.59
C PHE A 241 -9.20 -18.48 2.51
N TYR A 242 -9.80 -19.63 2.90
CA TYR A 242 -10.03 -20.76 2.04
C TYR A 242 -11.50 -21.17 1.97
N PHE A 243 -12.12 -21.61 3.06
CA PHE A 243 -13.48 -22.18 3.03
C PHE A 243 -14.57 -21.17 2.63
N ALA A 244 -14.37 -19.87 2.87
CA ALA A 244 -15.30 -18.85 2.39
C ALA A 244 -15.28 -18.67 0.86
N HIS A 245 -14.31 -19.27 0.15
CA HIS A 245 -14.08 -19.08 -1.28
C HIS A 245 -14.01 -20.41 -2.06
N VAL A 246 -13.81 -21.52 -1.36
CA VAL A 246 -13.65 -22.85 -1.92
C VAL A 246 -14.62 -23.79 -1.21
N ASP A 247 -15.45 -24.47 -2.00
CA ASP A 247 -16.33 -25.53 -1.48
C ASP A 247 -15.52 -26.81 -1.22
N ASP A 248 -15.12 -27.00 0.05
CA ASP A 248 -14.33 -28.13 0.52
C ASP A 248 -14.89 -28.68 1.84
N PRO A 249 -16.08 -29.32 1.78
CA PRO A 249 -16.78 -29.78 2.98
C PRO A 249 -16.01 -30.86 3.74
N VAL A 250 -15.16 -31.63 3.06
CA VAL A 250 -14.41 -32.73 3.69
C VAL A 250 -13.38 -32.17 4.68
N ARG A 251 -12.56 -31.21 4.25
CA ARG A 251 -11.57 -30.59 5.12
C ARG A 251 -12.22 -29.73 6.20
N GLU A 252 -13.26 -28.99 5.84
CA GLU A 252 -13.99 -28.18 6.83
C GLU A 252 -14.63 -29.04 7.93
N ALA A 253 -15.26 -30.17 7.57
CA ALA A 253 -15.83 -31.10 8.54
C ALA A 253 -14.79 -31.71 9.50
N ALA A 254 -13.54 -31.86 9.08
CA ALA A 254 -12.47 -32.33 9.97
C ALA A 254 -12.18 -31.30 11.09
N PHE A 255 -12.11 -30.02 10.78
CA PHE A 255 -11.99 -28.97 11.79
C PHE A 255 -13.20 -28.95 12.74
N ARG A 256 -14.41 -28.98 12.18
CA ARG A 256 -15.65 -28.94 12.98
C ARG A 256 -15.73 -30.12 13.95
N ARG A 257 -15.44 -31.33 13.51
CA ARG A 257 -15.43 -32.52 14.37
C ARG A 257 -14.47 -32.36 15.56
N ARG A 258 -13.26 -31.84 15.33
CA ARG A 258 -12.28 -31.62 16.40
C ARG A 258 -12.73 -30.54 17.38
N ILE A 259 -13.39 -29.47 16.88
CA ILE A 259 -13.87 -28.35 17.72
C ILE A 259 -15.14 -28.74 18.49
N GLU A 260 -16.05 -29.53 17.92
CA GLU A 260 -17.33 -29.91 18.51
C GLU A 260 -17.22 -31.17 19.36
N GLY A 261 -16.26 -32.05 19.06
CA GLY A 261 -16.06 -33.32 19.78
C GLY A 261 -15.45 -33.16 21.17
N ASP A 262 -14.90 -31.98 21.49
CA ASP A 262 -14.39 -31.63 22.83
C ASP A 262 -15.45 -30.86 23.68
N ARG A 263 -16.70 -30.73 23.22
CA ARG A 263 -17.82 -30.17 23.98
C ARG A 263 -18.66 -31.31 24.57
#